data_097d954016ca7acb6c3a568525f8fc09
#
_entry.id   097d954016ca7acb6c3a568525f8fc09
#
_cell.length_a   1.000
_cell.length_b   1.000
_cell.length_c   1.000
_cell.angle_alpha   90.00
_cell.angle_beta   90.00
_cell.angle_gamma   90.00
#
_symmetry.space_group_name_H-M   'P 1'
#
loop_
_entity.id
_entity.type
_entity.pdbx_description
1 polymer ?
#
loop_
_entity_poly.entity_id
_entity_poly.type
_entity_poly.pdbx_seq_one_letter_code
_entity_poly.pdbx_strand_id
1 'polypeptide(L)'
;MAQLINGFPADGVVTVNRVLLKPGYSVDDLQERVAILCENVKTYHSDTGFVGGFVALNSGAISNEGSTIGQAVENPLKDKEALIITFWRSFGEHEQSHRSDTFQPLFKKVLELCENGNEEIAYTMLWSGSAYSPAEAKTAREAKAKYGHQAA
;
A
#
# COMPACT_ATOMS: atom_id res chain seq x y z
N MET A 1 0.00 5.62 -15.93
CA MET A 1 -0.20 4.92 -14.66
C MET A 1 -1.51 5.37 -14.04
N ALA A 2 -2.37 4.43 -13.70
CA ALA A 2 -3.56 4.78 -12.92
C ALA A 2 -3.11 5.39 -11.59
N GLN A 3 -3.66 6.53 -11.25
CA GLN A 3 -3.36 7.19 -9.98
C GLN A 3 -4.11 6.43 -8.89
N LEU A 4 -3.37 5.73 -8.04
CA LEU A 4 -3.91 4.90 -6.95
C LEU A 4 -4.79 5.68 -5.96
N ILE A 5 -4.59 6.99 -5.87
CA ILE A 5 -5.20 7.84 -4.84
C ILE A 5 -6.29 8.74 -5.41
N ASN A 6 -6.32 8.97 -6.73
CA ASN A 6 -7.38 9.74 -7.36
C ASN A 6 -8.70 8.96 -7.35
N GLY A 7 -9.73 9.59 -6.81
CA GLY A 7 -11.06 8.99 -6.70
C GLY A 7 -11.25 8.10 -5.48
N PHE A 8 -10.27 8.04 -4.56
CA PHE A 8 -10.46 7.33 -3.30
C PHE A 8 -11.50 8.09 -2.45
N PRO A 9 -12.56 7.43 -1.98
CA PRO A 9 -13.59 8.10 -1.18
C PRO A 9 -13.03 8.58 0.17
N ALA A 10 -13.51 9.73 0.64
CA ALA A 10 -13.03 10.36 1.87
C ALA A 10 -13.19 9.49 3.12
N ASP A 11 -14.15 8.59 3.11
CA ASP A 11 -14.43 7.62 4.18
C ASP A 11 -13.90 6.21 3.86
N GLY A 12 -13.05 6.11 2.86
CA GLY A 12 -12.46 4.84 2.44
C GLY A 12 -11.46 4.29 3.43
N VAL A 13 -11.11 3.02 3.24
CA VAL A 13 -10.26 2.23 4.14
C VAL A 13 -9.00 1.81 3.43
N VAL A 14 -7.88 1.91 4.13
CA VAL A 14 -6.60 1.34 3.72
C VAL A 14 -6.33 0.14 4.61
N THR A 15 -6.07 -1.01 4.00
CA THR A 15 -5.60 -2.17 4.77
C THR A 15 -4.11 -2.36 4.53
N VAL A 16 -3.39 -2.62 5.61
CA VAL A 16 -1.95 -2.85 5.59
C VAL A 16 -1.68 -4.24 6.15
N ASN A 17 -1.28 -5.14 5.28
CA ASN A 17 -0.88 -6.49 5.66
C ASN A 17 0.65 -6.53 5.72
N ARG A 18 1.19 -6.79 6.89
CA ARG A 18 2.64 -6.91 7.10
C ARG A 18 3.06 -8.35 6.91
N VAL A 19 4.09 -8.57 6.11
CA VAL A 19 4.66 -9.88 5.82
C VAL A 19 6.10 -9.93 6.30
N LEU A 20 6.41 -10.86 7.19
CA LEU A 20 7.78 -11.26 7.51
C LEU A 20 8.04 -12.61 6.89
N LEU A 21 8.98 -12.67 5.94
CA LEU A 21 9.29 -13.92 5.23
C LEU A 21 9.96 -14.92 6.17
N LYS A 22 9.45 -16.15 6.16
CA LYS A 22 10.09 -17.28 6.82
C LYS A 22 11.45 -17.58 6.18
N PRO A 23 12.41 -18.12 6.93
CA PRO A 23 13.62 -18.68 6.34
C PRO A 23 13.29 -19.70 5.24
N GLY A 24 14.03 -19.64 4.14
CA GLY A 24 13.84 -20.54 3.00
C GLY A 24 12.93 -20.02 1.91
N TYR A 25 12.19 -18.93 2.16
CA TYR A 25 11.41 -18.24 1.13
C TYR A 25 12.11 -16.96 0.68
N SER A 26 11.94 -16.64 -0.60
CA SER A 26 12.54 -15.46 -1.22
C SER A 26 11.49 -14.40 -1.56
N VAL A 27 11.98 -13.20 -1.91
CA VAL A 27 11.12 -12.12 -2.43
C VAL A 27 10.40 -12.56 -3.71
N ASP A 28 11.04 -13.37 -4.55
CA ASP A 28 10.43 -13.87 -5.77
C ASP A 28 9.23 -14.77 -5.47
N ASP A 29 9.32 -15.62 -4.45
CA ASP A 29 8.21 -16.44 -3.98
C ASP A 29 7.03 -15.57 -3.54
N LEU A 30 7.32 -14.50 -2.80
CA LEU A 30 6.32 -13.54 -2.36
C LEU A 30 5.65 -12.83 -3.54
N GLN A 31 6.45 -12.31 -4.46
CA GLN A 31 5.94 -11.59 -5.64
C GLN A 31 5.00 -12.46 -6.46
N GLU A 32 5.38 -13.72 -6.71
CA GLU A 32 4.56 -14.64 -7.47
C GLU A 32 3.20 -14.88 -6.79
N ARG A 33 3.21 -15.23 -5.51
CA ARG A 33 1.98 -15.57 -4.79
C ARG A 33 1.07 -14.36 -4.57
N VAL A 34 1.65 -13.21 -4.26
CA VAL A 34 0.87 -11.98 -4.06
C VAL A 34 0.31 -11.45 -5.38
N ALA A 35 1.06 -11.56 -6.48
CA ALA A 35 0.55 -11.17 -7.79
C ALA A 35 -0.70 -11.97 -8.16
N ILE A 36 -0.70 -13.27 -7.93
CA ILE A 36 -1.87 -14.13 -8.17
C ILE A 36 -3.04 -13.72 -7.26
N LEU A 37 -2.77 -13.50 -5.99
CA LEU A 37 -3.80 -13.05 -5.03
C LEU A 37 -4.40 -11.71 -5.42
N CYS A 38 -3.56 -10.72 -5.73
CA CYS A 38 -4.00 -9.38 -6.08
C CYS A 38 -4.78 -9.35 -7.41
N GLU A 39 -4.38 -10.15 -8.37
CA GLU A 39 -5.14 -10.27 -9.62
C GLU A 39 -6.52 -10.90 -9.39
N ASN A 40 -6.62 -11.85 -8.48
CA ASN A 40 -7.90 -12.41 -8.07
C ASN A 40 -8.80 -11.35 -7.43
N VAL A 41 -8.27 -10.57 -6.49
CA VAL A 41 -9.02 -9.47 -5.86
C VAL A 41 -9.48 -8.46 -6.89
N LYS A 42 -8.60 -8.06 -7.79
CA LYS A 42 -8.91 -7.14 -8.88
C LYS A 42 -10.02 -7.69 -9.79
N THR A 43 -9.97 -8.97 -10.11
CA THR A 43 -10.94 -9.61 -10.99
C THR A 43 -12.34 -9.70 -10.36
N TYR A 44 -12.42 -10.08 -9.10
CA TYR A 44 -13.70 -10.41 -8.47
C TYR A 44 -14.28 -9.32 -7.57
N HIS A 45 -13.50 -8.30 -7.22
CA HIS A 45 -13.92 -7.30 -6.23
C HIS A 45 -13.80 -5.85 -6.68
N SER A 46 -13.40 -5.58 -7.92
CA SER A 46 -13.34 -4.21 -8.44
C SER A 46 -14.70 -3.53 -8.51
N ASP A 47 -15.78 -4.30 -8.67
CA ASP A 47 -17.16 -3.81 -8.66
C ASP A 47 -17.82 -3.91 -7.27
N THR A 48 -17.12 -4.45 -6.28
CA THR A 48 -17.63 -4.63 -4.91
C THR A 48 -16.73 -4.01 -3.85
N GLY A 49 -16.10 -2.90 -4.17
CA GLY A 49 -15.43 -2.05 -3.19
C GLY A 49 -13.91 -1.95 -3.28
N PHE A 50 -13.25 -2.84 -4.02
CA PHE A 50 -11.80 -2.74 -4.23
C PHE A 50 -11.45 -1.53 -5.10
N VAL A 51 -10.55 -0.69 -4.64
CA VAL A 51 -10.13 0.54 -5.35
C VAL A 51 -8.75 0.37 -5.98
N GLY A 52 -7.85 -0.30 -5.30
CA GLY A 52 -6.49 -0.48 -5.78
C GLY A 52 -5.55 -0.95 -4.68
N GLY A 53 -4.29 -1.07 -4.99
CA GLY A 53 -3.30 -1.48 -4.01
C GLY A 53 -1.91 -1.57 -4.58
N PHE A 54 -0.96 -1.88 -3.72
CA PHE A 54 0.42 -2.14 -4.10
C PHE A 54 1.10 -3.02 -3.06
N VAL A 55 2.22 -3.57 -3.45
CA VAL A 55 3.11 -4.33 -2.57
C VAL A 55 4.45 -3.63 -2.53
N ALA A 56 5.00 -3.45 -1.34
CA ALA A 56 6.27 -2.78 -1.15
C ALA A 56 7.19 -3.64 -0.28
N LEU A 57 8.47 -3.65 -0.62
CA LEU A 57 9.51 -4.37 0.11
C LEU A 57 10.30 -3.40 0.97
N ASN A 58 10.70 -3.82 2.18
CA ASN A 58 11.61 -3.05 3.01
C ASN A 58 12.93 -2.88 2.25
N SER A 59 13.24 -1.63 1.88
CA SER A 59 14.43 -1.30 1.08
C SER A 59 15.73 -1.26 1.91
N GLY A 60 15.61 -1.29 3.24
CA GLY A 60 16.71 -1.04 4.15
C GLY A 60 17.04 0.43 4.35
N ALA A 61 16.44 1.34 3.59
CA ALA A 61 16.65 2.76 3.75
C ALA A 61 15.84 3.32 4.92
N ILE A 62 16.47 4.14 5.73
CA ILE A 62 15.82 4.87 6.82
C ILE A 62 15.94 6.36 6.53
N SER A 63 14.82 7.07 6.59
CA SER A 63 14.84 8.53 6.52
C SER A 63 15.49 9.10 7.78
N ASN A 64 16.37 10.07 7.63
CA ASN A 64 16.94 10.80 8.76
C ASN A 64 16.62 12.30 8.68
N GLU A 65 15.39 12.61 8.36
CA GLU A 65 14.83 13.96 8.37
C GLU A 65 15.53 14.93 7.41
N GLY A 66 16.02 14.40 6.28
CA GLY A 66 16.66 15.20 5.25
C GLY A 66 18.12 15.57 5.53
N SER A 67 18.70 15.11 6.65
CA SER A 67 20.12 15.41 6.98
C SER A 67 21.11 14.64 6.11
N THR A 68 20.70 13.50 5.56
CA THR A 68 21.44 12.75 4.54
C THR A 68 20.49 12.19 3.50
N ILE A 69 20.92 12.12 2.25
CA ILE A 69 20.11 11.59 1.16
C ILE A 69 20.37 10.10 1.03
N GLY A 70 19.30 9.31 1.28
CA GLY A 70 19.23 7.92 0.84
C GLY A 70 20.31 6.99 1.39
N GLN A 71 20.71 7.13 2.63
CA GLN A 71 21.59 6.12 3.22
C GLN A 71 20.84 4.82 3.44
N ALA A 72 21.25 3.77 2.74
CA ALA A 72 20.89 2.43 3.10
C ALA A 72 21.57 2.09 4.41
N VAL A 73 20.80 1.76 5.43
CA VAL A 73 21.34 1.23 6.68
C VAL A 73 21.26 -0.28 6.68
N GLU A 74 22.12 -0.93 7.43
CA GLU A 74 22.00 -2.35 7.69
C GLU A 74 20.74 -2.61 8.53
N ASN A 75 19.62 -2.75 7.86
CA ASN A 75 18.37 -3.10 8.48
C ASN A 75 18.19 -4.63 8.39
N PRO A 76 18.07 -5.33 9.54
CA PRO A 76 17.94 -6.79 9.53
C PRO A 76 16.66 -7.28 8.83
N LEU A 77 15.68 -6.39 8.62
CA LEU A 77 14.45 -6.70 7.91
C LEU A 77 14.51 -6.38 6.41
N LYS A 78 15.63 -5.84 5.93
CA LYS A 78 15.82 -5.62 4.49
C LYS A 78 15.64 -6.94 3.74
N ASP A 79 14.87 -6.90 2.66
CA ASP A 79 14.53 -8.05 1.83
C ASP A 79 13.77 -9.18 2.55
N LYS A 80 13.30 -8.95 3.79
CA LYS A 80 12.55 -9.92 4.58
C LYS A 80 11.16 -9.44 4.98
N GLU A 81 10.95 -8.12 4.99
CA GLU A 81 9.68 -7.51 5.36
C GLU A 81 9.05 -6.84 4.16
N ALA A 82 7.78 -7.12 3.94
CA ALA A 82 6.98 -6.48 2.90
C ALA A 82 5.65 -6.00 3.46
N LEU A 83 5.03 -5.07 2.74
CA LEU A 83 3.69 -4.58 3.02
C LEU A 83 2.80 -4.83 1.82
N ILE A 84 1.64 -5.42 2.05
CA ILE A 84 0.57 -5.50 1.06
C ILE A 84 -0.44 -4.44 1.48
N ILE A 85 -0.62 -3.42 0.64
CA ILE A 85 -1.49 -2.29 0.95
C ILE A 85 -2.61 -2.28 -0.07
N THR A 86 -3.86 -2.31 0.41
CA THR A 86 -5.04 -2.25 -0.43
C THR A 86 -5.98 -1.13 0.01
N PHE A 87 -6.69 -0.57 -0.97
CA PHE A 87 -7.63 0.52 -0.78
C PHE A 87 -9.03 0.03 -1.09
N TRP A 88 -9.98 0.31 -0.19
CA TRP A 88 -11.36 -0.16 -0.28
C TRP A 88 -12.35 0.98 0.00
N ARG A 89 -13.53 0.90 -0.59
CA ARG A 89 -14.60 1.86 -0.28
C ARG A 89 -15.07 1.75 1.15
N SER A 90 -15.11 0.52 1.71
CA SER A 90 -15.49 0.28 3.10
C SER A 90 -14.78 -0.95 3.67
N PHE A 91 -14.68 -1.00 4.99
CA PHE A 91 -14.14 -2.17 5.69
C PHE A 91 -15.04 -3.41 5.50
N GLY A 92 -16.35 -3.21 5.46
CA GLY A 92 -17.30 -4.30 5.23
C GLY A 92 -17.08 -4.99 3.88
N GLU A 93 -16.83 -4.22 2.83
CA GLU A 93 -16.55 -4.76 1.50
C GLU A 93 -15.20 -5.50 1.46
N HIS A 94 -14.18 -5.00 2.17
CA HIS A 94 -12.91 -5.70 2.36
C HIS A 94 -13.13 -7.06 3.03
N GLU A 95 -13.84 -7.09 4.15
CA GLU A 95 -14.13 -8.33 4.87
C GLU A 95 -14.96 -9.31 4.02
N GLN A 96 -15.88 -8.79 3.22
CA GLN A 96 -16.67 -9.60 2.30
C GLN A 96 -15.77 -10.33 1.28
N SER A 97 -14.72 -9.69 0.80
CA SER A 97 -13.77 -10.30 -0.15
C SER A 97 -13.07 -11.52 0.44
N HIS A 98 -12.81 -11.52 1.74
CA HIS A 98 -12.15 -12.63 2.43
C HIS A 98 -13.03 -13.90 2.52
N ARG A 99 -14.33 -13.77 2.31
CA ARG A 99 -15.27 -14.90 2.31
C ARG A 99 -15.37 -15.59 0.96
N SER A 100 -14.74 -15.03 -0.06
CA SER A 100 -14.77 -15.58 -1.41
C SER A 100 -14.03 -16.92 -1.48
N ASP A 101 -14.64 -17.90 -2.10
CA ASP A 101 -14.03 -19.21 -2.33
C ASP A 101 -12.79 -19.14 -3.22
N THR A 102 -12.70 -18.11 -4.06
CA THR A 102 -11.53 -17.90 -4.93
C THR A 102 -10.38 -17.24 -4.18
N PHE A 103 -10.68 -16.45 -3.16
CA PHE A 103 -9.68 -15.75 -2.36
C PHE A 103 -8.98 -16.69 -1.36
N GLN A 104 -9.74 -17.48 -0.62
CA GLN A 104 -9.24 -18.28 0.49
C GLN A 104 -8.02 -19.16 0.17
N PRO A 105 -8.02 -19.95 -0.91
CA PRO A 105 -6.88 -20.80 -1.22
C PRO A 105 -5.61 -19.99 -1.56
N LEU A 106 -5.77 -18.86 -2.21
CA LEU A 106 -4.65 -18.01 -2.63
C LEU A 106 -4.04 -17.27 -1.44
N PHE A 107 -4.88 -16.79 -0.54
CA PHE A 107 -4.43 -16.14 0.68
C PHE A 107 -3.68 -17.12 1.59
N LYS A 108 -4.16 -18.34 1.70
CA LYS A 108 -3.49 -19.40 2.46
C LYS A 108 -2.06 -19.62 1.96
N LYS A 109 -1.86 -19.61 0.65
CA LYS A 109 -0.51 -19.75 0.06
C LYS A 109 0.40 -18.58 0.40
N VAL A 110 -0.15 -17.37 0.51
CA VAL A 110 0.62 -16.22 0.98
C VAL A 110 0.97 -16.37 2.46
N LEU A 111 0.03 -16.81 3.29
CA LEU A 111 0.27 -17.02 4.71
C LEU A 111 1.34 -18.08 5.01
N GLU A 112 1.52 -19.06 4.14
CA GLU A 112 2.59 -20.06 4.25
C GLU A 112 3.99 -19.44 4.25
N LEU A 113 4.16 -18.27 3.61
CA LEU A 113 5.42 -17.52 3.57
C LEU A 113 5.68 -16.71 4.83
N CYS A 114 4.64 -16.45 5.63
CA CYS A 114 4.65 -15.44 6.68
C CYS A 114 5.04 -16.04 8.02
N GLU A 115 6.16 -15.61 8.58
CA GLU A 115 6.57 -15.96 9.93
C GLU A 115 5.63 -15.37 10.98
N ASN A 116 5.09 -14.17 10.71
CA ASN A 116 4.19 -13.44 11.62
C ASN A 116 2.71 -13.81 11.44
N GLY A 117 2.38 -14.79 10.60
CA GLY A 117 1.00 -15.17 10.33
C GLY A 117 0.22 -14.08 9.61
N ASN A 118 -1.06 -13.93 9.92
CA ASN A 118 -1.91 -12.88 9.37
C ASN A 118 -1.85 -11.64 10.26
N GLU A 119 -1.15 -10.61 9.81
CA GLU A 119 -1.05 -9.32 10.50
C GLU A 119 -1.56 -8.23 9.57
N GLU A 120 -2.86 -8.01 9.60
CA GLU A 120 -3.53 -7.00 8.78
C GLU A 120 -4.24 -5.97 9.66
N ILE A 121 -3.99 -4.70 9.40
CA ILE A 121 -4.59 -3.57 10.12
C ILE A 121 -5.30 -2.68 9.12
N ALA A 122 -6.53 -2.28 9.45
CA ALA A 122 -7.29 -1.32 8.67
C ALA A 122 -7.12 0.09 9.23
N TYR A 123 -6.96 1.05 8.33
CA TYR A 123 -6.82 2.46 8.62
C TYR A 123 -7.87 3.26 7.87
N THR A 124 -8.42 4.27 8.50
CA THR A 124 -9.32 5.23 7.84
C THR A 124 -8.49 6.30 7.15
N MET A 125 -8.79 6.58 5.89
CA MET A 125 -8.11 7.61 5.13
C MET A 125 -8.48 9.00 5.67
N LEU A 126 -7.48 9.79 6.03
CA LEU A 126 -7.68 11.17 6.50
C LEU A 126 -7.32 12.20 5.44
N TRP A 127 -6.36 11.92 4.59
CA TRP A 127 -5.91 12.81 3.53
C TRP A 127 -5.40 11.98 2.36
N SER A 128 -5.69 12.46 1.17
CA SER A 128 -5.10 11.91 -0.06
C SER A 128 -4.83 13.04 -1.04
N GLY A 129 -3.84 12.86 -1.88
CA GLY A 129 -3.52 13.85 -2.90
C GLY A 129 -2.49 13.31 -3.88
N SER A 130 -2.51 13.88 -5.07
CA SER A 130 -1.53 13.61 -6.11
C SER A 130 -0.53 14.77 -6.17
N ALA A 131 0.67 14.49 -6.66
CA ALA A 131 1.64 15.54 -6.93
C ALA A 131 1.09 16.51 -7.99
N TYR A 132 1.45 17.77 -7.86
CA TYR A 132 1.24 18.73 -8.93
C TYR A 132 2.15 18.41 -10.12
N SER A 133 1.71 18.76 -11.33
CA SER A 133 2.63 18.92 -12.45
C SER A 133 3.65 20.02 -12.15
N PRO A 134 4.79 20.09 -12.86
CA PRO A 134 5.74 21.20 -12.68
C PRO A 134 5.11 22.59 -12.83
N ALA A 135 4.21 22.75 -13.80
CA ALA A 135 3.50 24.01 -14.01
C ALA A 135 2.54 24.35 -12.88
N GLU A 136 1.77 23.39 -12.42
CA GLU A 136 0.85 23.56 -11.28
C GLU A 136 1.61 23.85 -9.98
N ALA A 137 2.73 23.19 -9.76
CA ALA A 137 3.58 23.43 -8.58
C ALA A 137 4.15 24.85 -8.59
N LYS A 138 4.59 25.34 -9.75
CA LYS A 138 5.05 26.71 -9.92
C LYS A 138 3.94 27.72 -9.60
N THR A 139 2.76 27.54 -10.18
CA THR A 139 1.60 28.38 -9.92
C THR A 139 1.22 28.39 -8.43
N ALA A 140 1.23 27.24 -7.78
CA ALA A 140 0.93 27.12 -6.36
C ALA A 140 1.95 27.89 -5.49
N ARG A 141 3.25 27.80 -5.81
CA ARG A 141 4.29 28.56 -5.11
C ARG A 141 4.13 30.07 -5.29
N GLU A 142 3.84 30.52 -6.52
CA GLU A 142 3.60 31.93 -6.82
C GLU A 142 2.41 32.48 -6.08
N ALA A 143 1.32 31.73 -6.01
CA ALA A 143 0.14 32.12 -5.24
C ALA A 143 0.45 32.26 -3.73
N LYS A 144 1.19 31.33 -3.15
CA LYS A 144 1.62 31.41 -1.75
C LYS A 144 2.54 32.58 -1.48
N ALA A 145 3.47 32.88 -2.38
CA ALA A 145 4.35 34.03 -2.25
C ALA A 145 3.60 35.37 -2.29
N LYS A 146 2.55 35.43 -3.13
CA LYS A 146 1.73 36.65 -3.30
C LYS A 146 0.77 36.89 -2.14
N TYR A 147 0.13 35.83 -1.63
CA TYR A 147 -0.95 35.96 -0.64
C TYR A 147 -0.54 35.53 0.77
N GLY A 148 0.73 35.15 0.97
CA GLY A 148 1.24 34.69 2.25
C GLY A 148 0.79 33.27 2.60
N HIS A 149 1.29 32.77 3.72
CA HIS A 149 0.86 31.49 4.28
C HIS A 149 -0.48 31.69 5.00
N GLN A 150 -1.55 31.82 4.26
CA GLN A 150 -2.84 31.57 4.87
C GLN A 150 -2.92 30.08 5.11
N ALA A 151 -2.87 29.68 6.37
CA ALA A 151 -3.09 28.31 6.76
C ALA A 151 -4.41 27.82 6.16
N ALA A 152 -4.33 26.72 5.46
CA ALA A 152 -5.51 26.03 5.01
C ALA A 152 -6.32 25.57 6.21
#